data_309a43b19d954e3432a1f439167db039
#
_entry.id   309a43b19d954e3432a1f439167db039
#
_cell.length_a   1.000
_cell.length_b   1.000
_cell.length_c   1.000
_cell.angle_alpha   90.00
_cell.angle_beta   90.00
_cell.angle_gamma   90.00
#
_symmetry.space_group_name_H-M   'P 1'
#
loop_
_entity.id
_entity.type
_entity.pdbx_description
1 polymer ?
#
loop_
_entity_poly.entity_id
_entity_poly.type
_entity_poly.pdbx_seq_one_letter_code
_entity_poly.pdbx_strand_id
1 'polypeptide(L)'
;KNRLYARQGRVTANDYARRVEELYTVDTAMTAYYNKVLAGGKWEKMMSDIHLGYTKWSMPKRDSVPQVVRVEPLSKPTMGVAVEGCETVSPEGELELPVFDNFENRKYYIDIFNRGTGTFDFKVKTDEPWMDVSLRKGKVETESRIWVGIDWTKLKAGETEGILYICR
;
A
#
# COMPACT_ATOMS: atom_id res chain seq x y z
N LYS A 1 -2.70 1.80 5.74
CA LYS A 1 -1.99 0.84 4.89
C LYS A 1 -1.76 -0.51 5.59
N ASN A 2 -1.21 -0.56 6.82
CA ASN A 2 -0.90 -1.81 7.51
C ASN A 2 -2.03 -2.85 7.44
N ARG A 3 -3.25 -2.51 7.88
CA ARG A 3 -4.37 -3.46 7.90
C ARG A 3 -4.79 -3.96 6.52
N LEU A 4 -4.78 -3.08 5.50
CA LEU A 4 -5.08 -3.45 4.12
C LEU A 4 -4.02 -4.41 3.60
N TYR A 5 -2.74 -4.07 3.74
CA TYR A 5 -1.63 -4.88 3.27
C TYR A 5 -1.54 -6.23 3.99
N ALA A 6 -1.84 -6.25 5.29
CA ALA A 6 -1.91 -7.50 6.04
C ALA A 6 -3.03 -8.42 5.54
N ARG A 7 -4.22 -7.88 5.22
CA ARG A 7 -5.30 -8.67 4.59
C ARG A 7 -4.91 -9.24 3.23
N GLN A 8 -4.10 -8.52 2.48
CA GLN A 8 -3.56 -8.96 1.20
C GLN A 8 -2.37 -9.94 1.33
N GLY A 9 -1.89 -10.19 2.55
CA GLY A 9 -0.73 -11.05 2.82
C GLY A 9 0.60 -10.46 2.36
N ARG A 10 0.70 -9.14 2.15
CA ARG A 10 1.95 -8.47 1.75
C ARG A 10 2.96 -8.47 2.90
N VAL A 11 4.18 -8.88 2.65
CA VAL A 11 5.26 -8.83 3.65
C VAL A 11 5.56 -7.40 4.13
N THR A 12 5.35 -6.40 3.28
CA THR A 12 5.50 -4.98 3.61
C THR A 12 4.52 -4.49 4.67
N ALA A 13 3.47 -5.24 5.00
CA ALA A 13 2.59 -4.93 6.14
C ALA A 13 3.39 -4.84 7.45
N ASN A 14 4.44 -5.65 7.61
CA ASN A 14 5.28 -5.66 8.79
C ASN A 14 6.12 -4.38 8.93
N ASP A 15 6.56 -3.79 7.81
CA ASP A 15 7.27 -2.50 7.81
C ASP A 15 6.35 -1.37 8.25
N TYR A 16 5.10 -1.38 7.79
CA TYR A 16 4.09 -0.43 8.25
C TYR A 16 3.73 -0.63 9.73
N ALA A 17 3.70 -1.86 10.23
CA ALA A 17 3.50 -2.14 11.66
C ALA A 17 4.63 -1.53 12.49
N ARG A 18 5.89 -1.81 12.13
CA ARG A 18 7.08 -1.24 12.77
C ARG A 18 7.05 0.29 12.73
N ARG A 19 6.71 0.87 11.58
CA ARG A 19 6.64 2.33 11.42
C ARG A 19 5.61 2.99 12.34
N VAL A 20 4.47 2.35 12.57
CA VAL A 20 3.47 2.84 13.53
C VAL A 20 4.02 2.85 14.95
N GLU A 21 4.71 1.79 15.37
CA GLU A 21 5.32 1.68 16.69
C GLU A 21 6.44 2.71 16.90
N GLU A 22 7.29 2.90 15.89
CA GLU A 22 8.34 3.94 15.89
C GLU A 22 7.76 5.35 16.02
N LEU A 23 6.73 5.66 15.23
CA LEU A 23 6.08 6.98 15.28
C LEU A 23 5.41 7.24 16.62
N TYR A 24 4.79 6.24 17.24
CA TYR A 24 4.25 6.35 18.58
C TYR A 24 5.33 6.66 19.62
N THR A 25 6.48 6.01 19.52
CA THR A 25 7.63 6.27 20.41
C THR A 25 8.14 7.70 20.25
N VAL A 26 8.27 8.17 19.01
CA VAL A 26 8.70 9.55 18.69
C VAL A 26 7.70 10.57 19.25
N ASP A 27 6.40 10.35 19.04
CA ASP A 27 5.33 11.21 19.53
C ASP A 27 5.37 11.33 21.07
N THR A 28 5.48 10.20 21.76
CA THR A 28 5.60 10.16 23.24
C THR A 28 6.82 10.94 23.72
N ALA A 29 7.97 10.78 23.05
CA ALA A 29 9.19 11.51 23.39
C ALA A 29 9.06 13.00 23.14
N MET A 30 8.45 13.42 22.04
CA MET A 30 8.20 14.83 21.71
C MET A 30 7.25 15.48 22.72
N THR A 31 6.18 14.80 23.09
CA THR A 31 5.25 15.26 24.13
C THR A 31 5.93 15.43 25.47
N ALA A 32 6.76 14.48 25.87
CA ALA A 32 7.52 14.56 27.10
C ALA A 32 8.55 15.71 27.09
N TYR A 33 9.27 15.90 25.97
CA TYR A 33 10.20 17.00 25.80
C TYR A 33 9.51 18.36 25.88
N TYR A 34 8.37 18.52 25.20
CA TYR A 34 7.60 19.76 25.21
C TYR A 34 7.14 20.13 26.62
N ASN A 35 6.57 19.16 27.33
CA ASN A 35 5.99 19.42 28.66
C ASN A 35 7.06 19.63 29.73
N LYS A 36 8.20 18.92 29.68
CA LYS A 36 9.15 18.85 30.81
C LYS A 36 10.46 19.58 30.57
N VAL A 37 10.89 19.75 29.32
CA VAL A 37 12.25 20.24 28.99
C VAL A 37 12.20 21.60 28.32
N LEU A 38 11.32 21.79 27.37
CA LEU A 38 11.22 23.04 26.60
C LEU A 38 10.95 24.22 27.54
N ALA A 39 11.76 25.26 27.40
CA ALA A 39 11.72 26.48 28.22
C ALA A 39 11.73 26.18 29.75
N GLY A 40 12.51 25.17 30.18
CA GLY A 40 12.61 24.78 31.59
C GLY A 40 11.31 24.22 32.18
N GLY A 41 10.46 23.63 31.35
CA GLY A 41 9.17 23.06 31.81
C GLY A 41 8.03 24.08 31.92
N LYS A 42 8.22 25.31 31.44
CA LYS A 42 7.17 26.36 31.47
C LYS A 42 5.83 25.91 30.88
N TRP A 43 5.88 25.00 29.89
CA TRP A 43 4.73 24.52 29.14
C TRP A 43 4.20 23.18 29.63
N GLU A 44 4.56 22.78 30.88
CA GLU A 44 4.07 21.53 31.46
C GLU A 44 2.54 21.43 31.41
N LYS A 45 2.04 20.27 31.00
CA LYS A 45 0.61 19.93 30.79
C LYS A 45 -0.07 20.59 29.60
N MET A 46 0.59 21.40 28.80
CA MET A 46 -0.02 21.99 27.61
C MET A 46 -0.17 20.99 26.45
N MET A 47 0.68 19.95 26.42
CA MET A 47 0.58 18.82 25.47
C MET A 47 0.18 17.54 26.21
N SER A 48 -0.91 17.61 26.97
CA SER A 48 -1.35 16.49 27.83
C SER A 48 -2.67 15.88 27.38
N ASP A 49 -3.31 16.47 26.38
CA ASP A 49 -4.56 15.91 25.84
C ASP A 49 -4.30 14.62 25.09
N ILE A 50 -5.20 13.68 25.28
CA ILE A 50 -5.16 12.39 24.61
C ILE A 50 -5.44 12.61 23.12
N HIS A 51 -4.55 12.12 22.24
CA HIS A 51 -4.64 12.34 20.81
C HIS A 51 -4.41 11.06 19.98
N LEU A 52 -4.02 9.96 20.62
CA LEU A 52 -3.81 8.66 19.98
C LEU A 52 -4.69 7.56 20.58
N GLY A 53 -4.94 6.53 19.78
CA GLY A 53 -5.67 5.34 20.22
C GLY A 53 -7.19 5.45 20.19
N TYR A 54 -7.74 6.45 19.51
CA TYR A 54 -9.18 6.54 19.28
C TYR A 54 -9.67 5.38 18.40
N THR A 55 -10.55 4.56 18.97
CA THR A 55 -11.18 3.43 18.25
C THR A 55 -12.68 3.64 18.07
N LYS A 56 -13.25 4.58 18.82
CA LYS A 56 -14.68 4.95 18.82
C LYS A 56 -14.78 6.47 18.93
N TRP A 57 -15.98 6.98 18.89
CA TRP A 57 -16.28 8.40 19.10
C TRP A 57 -15.88 8.92 20.50
N SER A 58 -15.82 8.04 21.49
CA SER A 58 -15.45 8.42 22.86
C SER A 58 -13.94 8.51 23.03
N MET A 59 -13.50 9.52 23.79
CA MET A 59 -12.11 9.73 24.17
C MET A 59 -11.58 8.51 24.95
N PRO A 60 -10.42 7.96 24.60
CA PRO A 60 -9.77 6.91 25.39
C PRO A 60 -9.26 7.47 26.73
N LYS A 61 -8.97 6.60 27.68
CA LYS A 61 -8.44 7.02 29.00
C LYS A 61 -6.97 7.47 28.96
N ARG A 62 -6.24 7.10 27.92
CA ARG A 62 -4.82 7.41 27.72
C ARG A 62 -4.45 7.18 26.26
N ASP A 63 -3.37 7.81 25.82
CA ASP A 63 -2.75 7.49 24.55
C ASP A 63 -2.31 6.02 24.52
N SER A 64 -2.51 5.39 23.39
CA SER A 64 -2.11 4.01 23.17
C SER A 64 -1.62 3.80 21.73
N VAL A 65 -0.71 2.86 21.58
CA VAL A 65 -0.23 2.42 20.28
C VAL A 65 -1.42 1.96 19.42
N PRO A 66 -1.61 2.49 18.22
CA PRO A 66 -2.63 1.99 17.30
C PRO A 66 -2.44 0.50 17.01
N GLN A 67 -3.53 -0.24 16.97
CA GLN A 67 -3.48 -1.67 16.68
C GLN A 67 -2.94 -1.90 15.26
N VAL A 68 -1.89 -2.70 15.16
CA VAL A 68 -1.29 -3.17 13.92
C VAL A 68 -1.51 -4.66 13.73
N VAL A 69 -1.44 -5.10 12.48
CA VAL A 69 -1.51 -6.52 12.12
C VAL A 69 -0.18 -6.91 11.48
N ARG A 70 0.38 -8.03 11.91
CA ARG A 70 1.60 -8.60 11.33
C ARG A 70 1.25 -9.80 10.46
N VAL A 71 2.03 -9.99 9.41
CA VAL A 71 1.92 -11.10 8.46
C VAL A 71 3.08 -12.04 8.69
N GLU A 72 2.79 -13.33 8.78
CA GLU A 72 3.81 -14.38 8.75
C GLU A 72 4.17 -14.64 7.27
N PRO A 73 5.41 -14.35 6.84
CA PRO A 73 5.80 -14.58 5.47
C PRO A 73 5.79 -16.07 5.12
N LEU A 74 5.32 -16.39 3.93
CA LEU A 74 5.43 -17.75 3.40
C LEU A 74 6.91 -18.14 3.23
N SER A 75 7.20 -19.42 3.33
CA SER A 75 8.58 -19.96 3.26
C SER A 75 9.25 -19.79 1.90
N LYS A 76 8.49 -19.54 0.85
CA LYS A 76 8.96 -19.32 -0.52
C LYS A 76 8.44 -18.04 -1.09
N PRO A 77 9.15 -17.39 -2.04
CA PRO A 77 8.65 -16.23 -2.72
C PRO A 77 7.32 -16.55 -3.40
N THR A 78 6.29 -15.81 -3.08
CA THR A 78 4.93 -16.02 -3.60
C THR A 78 4.39 -14.71 -4.11
N MET A 79 4.06 -14.68 -5.39
CA MET A 79 3.53 -13.49 -6.04
C MET A 79 2.07 -13.25 -5.66
N GLY A 80 1.77 -12.02 -5.28
CA GLY A 80 0.43 -11.49 -5.21
C GLY A 80 0.33 -10.27 -6.12
N VAL A 81 -0.86 -10.02 -6.64
CA VAL A 81 -1.14 -8.85 -7.49
C VAL A 81 -2.37 -8.14 -6.95
N ALA A 82 -2.29 -6.81 -6.88
CA ALA A 82 -3.42 -5.94 -6.54
C ALA A 82 -3.50 -4.80 -7.55
N VAL A 83 -4.71 -4.34 -7.84
CA VAL A 83 -4.95 -3.22 -8.76
C VAL A 83 -5.57 -2.04 -8.03
N GLU A 84 -5.38 -0.85 -8.57
CA GLU A 84 -6.00 0.37 -8.07
C GLU A 84 -7.52 0.22 -8.02
N GLY A 85 -8.13 0.67 -6.93
CA GLY A 85 -9.59 0.63 -6.75
C GLY A 85 -10.17 -0.71 -6.31
N CYS A 86 -9.37 -1.79 -6.24
CA CYS A 86 -9.84 -3.11 -5.84
C CYS A 86 -9.21 -3.55 -4.51
N GLU A 87 -10.01 -4.07 -3.58
CA GLU A 87 -9.50 -4.66 -2.33
C GLU A 87 -9.08 -6.13 -2.50
N THR A 88 -9.62 -6.80 -3.51
CA THR A 88 -9.27 -8.18 -3.86
C THR A 88 -7.86 -8.27 -4.42
N VAL A 89 -7.24 -9.42 -4.27
CA VAL A 89 -5.90 -9.69 -4.80
C VAL A 89 -5.88 -11.03 -5.53
N SER A 90 -4.99 -11.15 -6.52
CA SER A 90 -4.70 -12.46 -7.14
C SER A 90 -3.70 -13.22 -6.24
N PRO A 91 -3.86 -14.57 -6.05
CA PRO A 91 -4.76 -15.46 -6.80
C PRO A 91 -6.18 -15.63 -6.20
N GLU A 92 -6.53 -14.87 -5.16
CA GLU A 92 -7.81 -15.08 -4.44
C GLU A 92 -9.05 -14.60 -5.22
N GLY A 93 -8.86 -13.76 -6.25
CA GLY A 93 -9.97 -13.28 -7.08
C GLY A 93 -9.53 -12.68 -8.40
N GLU A 94 -10.50 -12.40 -9.24
CA GLU A 94 -10.30 -11.65 -10.48
C GLU A 94 -10.02 -10.19 -10.20
N LEU A 95 -9.17 -9.60 -11.03
CA LEU A 95 -8.73 -8.21 -10.90
C LEU A 95 -9.13 -7.44 -12.14
N GLU A 96 -9.75 -6.30 -11.92
CA GLU A 96 -10.16 -5.38 -12.96
C GLU A 96 -9.64 -3.98 -12.63
N LEU A 97 -9.01 -3.33 -13.60
CA LEU A 97 -8.63 -1.93 -13.49
C LEU A 97 -9.86 -1.05 -13.72
N PRO A 98 -9.93 0.14 -13.12
CA PRO A 98 -10.97 1.09 -13.42
C PRO A 98 -11.02 1.41 -14.92
N VAL A 99 -12.20 1.80 -15.41
CA VAL A 99 -12.40 2.19 -16.80
C VAL A 99 -11.50 3.38 -17.14
N PHE A 100 -10.85 3.28 -18.30
CA PHE A 100 -10.05 4.38 -18.84
C PHE A 100 -10.91 5.24 -19.76
N ASP A 101 -10.68 6.53 -19.70
CA ASP A 101 -11.29 7.50 -20.62
C ASP A 101 -10.21 8.42 -21.22
N ASN A 102 -10.53 9.02 -22.37
CA ASN A 102 -9.61 9.87 -23.08
C ASN A 102 -9.63 11.35 -22.64
N PHE A 103 -10.50 11.71 -21.70
CA PHE A 103 -10.61 13.09 -21.19
C PHE A 103 -9.55 13.35 -20.12
N GLU A 104 -9.45 12.43 -19.14
CA GLU A 104 -8.50 12.56 -18.05
C GLU A 104 -7.11 12.03 -18.41
N ASN A 105 -7.00 11.15 -19.40
CA ASN A 105 -5.76 10.44 -19.78
C ASN A 105 -5.03 9.84 -18.57
N ARG A 106 -5.80 9.32 -17.62
CA ARG A 106 -5.32 8.82 -16.34
C ARG A 106 -4.63 7.49 -16.51
N LYS A 107 -3.58 7.27 -15.72
CA LYS A 107 -2.94 5.95 -15.57
C LYS A 107 -3.37 5.35 -14.23
N TYR A 108 -3.60 4.05 -14.23
CA TYR A 108 -3.87 3.28 -13.01
C TYR A 108 -2.69 2.39 -12.68
N TYR A 109 -2.53 2.06 -11.40
CA TYR A 109 -1.41 1.23 -10.97
C TYR A 109 -1.82 -0.21 -10.68
N ILE A 110 -0.83 -1.09 -10.86
CA ILE A 110 -0.85 -2.48 -10.42
C ILE A 110 0.34 -2.68 -9.48
N ASP A 111 0.09 -3.19 -8.30
CA ASP A 111 1.12 -3.60 -7.34
C ASP A 111 1.37 -5.09 -7.49
N ILE A 112 2.61 -5.45 -7.79
CA ILE A 112 3.11 -6.82 -7.78
C ILE A 112 3.93 -6.95 -6.50
N PHE A 113 3.53 -7.84 -5.59
CA PHE A 113 4.12 -7.92 -4.26
C PHE A 113 4.45 -9.34 -3.83
N ASN A 114 5.35 -9.45 -2.87
CA ASN A 114 5.74 -10.73 -2.29
C ASN A 114 4.92 -11.01 -1.02
N ARG A 115 4.49 -12.26 -0.91
CA ARG A 115 3.78 -12.81 0.26
C ARG A 115 4.69 -13.74 1.09
N GLY A 116 5.93 -13.94 0.64
CA GLY A 116 6.88 -14.85 1.28
C GLY A 116 8.29 -14.29 1.34
N THR A 117 9.22 -15.17 1.66
CA THR A 117 10.66 -14.85 1.78
C THR A 117 11.37 -15.00 0.44
N GLY A 118 12.48 -14.26 0.27
CA GLY A 118 13.29 -14.28 -0.95
C GLY A 118 12.74 -13.38 -2.05
N THR A 119 13.19 -13.60 -3.27
CA THR A 119 12.87 -12.75 -4.43
C THR A 119 12.32 -13.58 -5.59
N PHE A 120 11.58 -12.93 -6.48
CA PHE A 120 11.16 -13.53 -7.75
C PHE A 120 11.21 -12.51 -8.88
N ASP A 121 11.31 -12.99 -10.11
CA ASP A 121 11.20 -12.18 -11.31
C ASP A 121 9.77 -12.23 -11.84
N PHE A 122 9.32 -11.16 -12.49
CA PHE A 122 8.03 -11.10 -13.15
C PHE A 122 8.14 -10.59 -14.58
N LYS A 123 7.15 -10.95 -15.40
CA LYS A 123 6.95 -10.44 -16.76
C LYS A 123 5.52 -10.01 -16.95
N VAL A 124 5.35 -8.91 -17.68
CA VAL A 124 4.04 -8.36 -18.06
C VAL A 124 3.89 -8.45 -19.58
N LYS A 125 2.78 -9.00 -20.01
CA LYS A 125 2.37 -9.07 -21.42
C LYS A 125 1.00 -8.43 -21.57
N THR A 126 0.78 -7.78 -22.68
CA THR A 126 -0.51 -7.20 -23.07
C THR A 126 -0.96 -7.88 -24.36
N ASP A 127 -2.24 -8.16 -24.50
CA ASP A 127 -2.80 -8.72 -25.74
C ASP A 127 -3.03 -7.64 -26.82
N GLU A 128 -3.11 -6.38 -26.41
CA GLU A 128 -3.43 -5.27 -27.28
C GLU A 128 -2.30 -4.23 -27.35
N PRO A 129 -2.00 -3.69 -28.56
CA PRO A 129 -0.89 -2.76 -28.77
C PRO A 129 -1.14 -1.35 -28.22
N TRP A 130 -2.38 -1.01 -27.87
CA TRP A 130 -2.76 0.27 -27.28
C TRP A 130 -2.55 0.30 -25.75
N MET A 131 -2.26 -0.83 -25.12
CA MET A 131 -1.97 -0.89 -23.69
C MET A 131 -0.52 -0.47 -23.43
N ASP A 132 -0.35 0.67 -22.75
CA ASP A 132 0.95 1.18 -22.31
C ASP A 132 1.23 0.74 -20.87
N VAL A 133 2.40 0.13 -20.67
CA VAL A 133 2.83 -0.39 -19.37
C VAL A 133 4.22 0.15 -19.05
N SER A 134 4.36 0.79 -17.89
CA SER A 134 5.62 1.44 -17.49
C SER A 134 6.79 0.47 -17.32
N LEU A 135 6.52 -0.80 -17.00
CA LEU A 135 7.55 -1.82 -16.78
C LEU A 135 7.03 -3.19 -17.20
N ARG A 136 7.74 -3.83 -18.14
CA ARG A 136 7.33 -5.14 -18.69
C ARG A 136 8.04 -6.34 -18.04
N LYS A 137 9.05 -6.12 -17.23
CA LYS A 137 9.77 -7.14 -16.45
C LYS A 137 10.45 -6.50 -15.27
N GLY A 138 10.64 -7.26 -14.21
CA GLY A 138 11.36 -6.78 -13.03
C GLY A 138 11.58 -7.89 -12.01
N LYS A 139 12.28 -7.54 -10.94
CA LYS A 139 12.54 -8.40 -9.79
C LYS A 139 11.84 -7.81 -8.58
N VAL A 140 11.17 -8.65 -7.81
CA VAL A 140 10.45 -8.27 -6.60
C VAL A 140 11.09 -8.96 -5.39
N GLU A 141 11.50 -8.15 -4.44
CA GLU A 141 11.85 -8.58 -3.09
C GLU A 141 10.66 -8.37 -2.15
N THR A 142 10.11 -7.18 -2.13
CA THR A 142 8.93 -6.83 -1.34
C THR A 142 7.74 -6.45 -2.21
N GLU A 143 7.85 -5.38 -2.98
CA GLU A 143 6.80 -4.95 -3.92
C GLU A 143 7.38 -4.12 -5.08
N SER A 144 6.69 -4.13 -6.22
CA SER A 144 6.96 -3.32 -7.40
C SER A 144 5.66 -2.78 -7.94
N ARG A 145 5.60 -1.49 -8.23
CA ARG A 145 4.43 -0.84 -8.83
C ARG A 145 4.68 -0.62 -10.31
N ILE A 146 3.71 -1.02 -11.12
CA ILE A 146 3.65 -0.70 -12.54
C ILE A 146 2.45 0.19 -12.81
N TRP A 147 2.58 1.06 -13.81
CA TRP A 147 1.51 1.93 -14.28
C TRP A 147 1.01 1.45 -15.63
N VAL A 148 -0.29 1.42 -15.76
CA VAL A 148 -1.00 1.05 -16.98
C VAL A 148 -1.72 2.28 -17.50
N GLY A 149 -1.55 2.56 -18.78
CA GLY A 149 -2.21 3.65 -19.48
C GLY A 149 -2.67 3.19 -20.85
N ILE A 150 -3.34 4.06 -21.56
CA ILE A 150 -3.86 3.81 -22.91
C ILE A 150 -3.17 4.72 -23.92
N ASP A 151 -2.65 4.12 -24.99
CA ASP A 151 -2.23 4.87 -26.19
C ASP A 151 -3.44 5.11 -27.08
N TRP A 152 -4.13 6.20 -26.84
CA TRP A 152 -5.34 6.57 -27.55
C TRP A 152 -5.16 6.74 -29.05
N THR A 153 -3.93 6.91 -29.54
CA THR A 153 -3.65 7.03 -30.98
C THR A 153 -3.78 5.69 -31.71
N LYS A 154 -3.65 4.59 -30.97
CA LYS A 154 -3.75 3.22 -31.49
C LYS A 154 -5.13 2.59 -31.26
N LEU A 155 -5.98 3.24 -30.48
CA LEU A 155 -7.31 2.74 -30.16
C LEU A 155 -8.34 3.28 -31.16
N LYS A 156 -9.19 2.39 -31.68
CA LYS A 156 -10.33 2.79 -32.51
C LYS A 156 -11.44 3.34 -31.62
N ALA A 157 -12.25 4.24 -32.15
CA ALA A 157 -13.39 4.78 -31.41
C ALA A 157 -14.38 3.66 -31.04
N GLY A 158 -14.89 3.71 -29.79
CA GLY A 158 -15.82 2.76 -29.22
C GLY A 158 -15.31 2.17 -27.91
N GLU A 159 -16.13 1.37 -27.27
CA GLU A 159 -15.74 0.58 -26.09
C GLU A 159 -14.92 -0.62 -26.55
N THR A 160 -13.87 -0.92 -25.80
CA THR A 160 -13.00 -2.08 -26.04
C THR A 160 -12.41 -2.57 -24.74
N GLU A 161 -12.04 -3.83 -24.72
CA GLU A 161 -11.43 -4.50 -23.59
C GLU A 161 -10.03 -5.01 -23.97
N GLY A 162 -9.15 -5.15 -23.00
CA GLY A 162 -7.83 -5.73 -23.17
C GLY A 162 -7.38 -6.47 -21.91
N ILE A 163 -6.57 -7.49 -22.10
CA ILE A 163 -6.09 -8.36 -21.02
C ILE A 163 -4.59 -8.13 -20.79
N LEU A 164 -4.25 -7.96 -19.53
CA LEU A 164 -2.86 -7.86 -19.10
C LEU A 164 -2.50 -9.11 -18.31
N TYR A 165 -1.47 -9.79 -18.77
CA TYR A 165 -0.97 -11.02 -18.15
C TYR A 165 0.27 -10.72 -17.31
N ILE A 166 0.26 -11.09 -16.04
CA ILE A 166 1.41 -11.00 -15.14
C ILE A 166 1.83 -12.42 -14.78
N CYS A 167 3.06 -12.75 -15.13
CA CYS A 167 3.62 -14.09 -14.93
C CYS A 167 4.91 -13.99 -14.11
N ARG A 168 5.10 -15.00 -13.26
CA ARG A 168 6.37 -15.26 -12.57
C ARG A 168 7.28 -16.13 -13.39
#